data_b85cd75208ebfc1b458a413e930c492f
#
_entry.id   b85cd75208ebfc1b458a413e930c492f
#
_cell.length_a   1.000
_cell.length_b   1.000
_cell.length_c   1.000
_cell.angle_alpha   90.00
_cell.angle_beta   90.00
_cell.angle_gamma   90.00
#
_symmetry.space_group_name_H-M   'P 1'
#
loop_
_entity.id
_entity.type
_entity.pdbx_description
1 polymer ?
#
loop_
_entity_poly.entity_id
_entity_poly.type
_entity_poly.pdbx_seq_one_letter_code
_entity_poly.pdbx_strand_id
1 'polypeptide(L)'
;EWNTMPCDVHTSAPKLIHYNLDFKPWHRDDVAFGDVFWDYAERSGYLEEIREVREGYTEWQVARSAEETTHLIAMGKRQARKRTANMLIRWKIRRVVNV
;
A
#
# COMPACT_ATOMS: atom_id res chain seq x y z
N GLU A 1 5.61 13.05 -6.15
CA GLU A 1 5.41 12.66 -4.74
C GLU A 1 6.68 12.05 -4.17
N TRP A 2 6.99 12.38 -2.90
CA TRP A 2 8.22 11.92 -2.27
C TRP A 2 8.08 10.54 -1.67
N ASN A 3 6.91 10.22 -1.15
CA ASN A 3 6.65 8.99 -0.41
C ASN A 3 5.41 8.32 -0.96
N THR A 4 5.58 7.14 -1.50
CA THR A 4 4.50 6.37 -2.12
C THR A 4 4.41 5.00 -1.46
N MET A 5 3.21 4.61 -1.07
CA MET A 5 2.92 3.26 -0.64
C MET A 5 2.41 2.42 -1.82
N PRO A 6 2.63 1.11 -1.85
CA PRO A 6 2.18 0.25 -2.94
C PRO A 6 0.67 0.25 -3.20
N CYS A 7 -0.13 0.76 -2.25
CA CYS A 7 -1.57 0.97 -2.42
C CYS A 7 -1.94 2.32 -3.06
N ASP A 8 -0.98 3.25 -3.17
CA ASP A 8 -1.17 4.59 -3.74
C ASP A 8 -0.64 4.63 -5.18
N VAL A 9 -1.27 3.91 -6.08
CA VAL A 9 -0.81 3.69 -7.46
C VAL A 9 -1.08 4.91 -8.37
N HIS A 10 -0.96 6.13 -7.86
CA HIS A 10 -1.28 7.35 -8.62
C HIS A 10 -0.07 8.00 -9.28
N THR A 11 1.14 7.50 -9.05
CA THR A 11 2.37 8.05 -9.63
C THR A 11 3.11 7.01 -10.45
N SER A 12 3.56 7.40 -11.63
CA SER A 12 4.39 6.56 -12.51
C SER A 12 5.89 6.63 -12.19
N ALA A 13 6.31 7.62 -11.41
CA ALA A 13 7.71 7.83 -11.06
C ALA A 13 7.86 8.26 -9.59
N PRO A 14 7.68 7.36 -8.64
CA PRO A 14 7.86 7.67 -7.23
C PRO A 14 9.35 7.93 -6.92
N LYS A 15 9.62 8.89 -6.04
CA LYS A 15 10.98 9.15 -5.54
C LYS A 15 11.36 8.27 -4.37
N LEU A 16 10.38 7.81 -3.62
CA LEU A 16 10.53 6.90 -2.49
C LEU A 16 9.32 5.96 -2.44
N ILE A 17 9.59 4.68 -2.34
CA ILE A 17 8.57 3.63 -2.21
C ILE A 17 8.67 3.04 -0.82
N HIS A 18 7.55 3.05 -0.07
CA HIS A 18 7.44 2.47 1.26
C HIS A 18 6.68 1.14 1.20
N TYR A 19 7.40 0.04 1.25
CA TYR A 19 6.81 -1.30 1.38
C TYR A 19 6.45 -1.58 2.84
N ASN A 20 5.30 -1.09 3.28
CA ASN A 20 4.82 -1.26 4.65
C ASN A 20 3.72 -2.31 4.78
N LEU A 21 3.37 -2.67 6.02
CA LEU A 21 2.36 -3.69 6.32
C LEU A 21 2.62 -4.98 5.52
N ASP A 22 1.58 -5.52 4.88
CA ASP A 22 1.66 -6.74 4.08
C ASP A 22 2.08 -6.53 2.61
N PHE A 23 2.37 -5.29 2.22
CA PHE A 23 2.82 -4.95 0.86
C PHE A 23 4.33 -5.16 0.71
N LYS A 24 4.78 -6.40 0.93
CA LYS A 24 6.19 -6.78 0.85
C LYS A 24 6.48 -7.56 -0.43
N PRO A 25 7.30 -7.03 -1.36
CA PRO A 25 7.61 -7.72 -2.62
C PRO A 25 8.36 -9.04 -2.43
N TRP A 26 9.05 -9.22 -1.30
CA TRP A 26 9.67 -10.50 -0.94
C TRP A 26 8.70 -11.52 -0.32
N HIS A 27 7.43 -11.18 -0.13
CA HIS A 27 6.39 -12.10 0.31
C HIS A 27 5.36 -12.39 -0.78
N ARG A 28 5.08 -11.40 -1.66
CA ARG A 28 4.00 -11.46 -2.63
C ARG A 28 4.45 -10.93 -3.99
N ASP A 29 3.86 -11.45 -5.07
CA ASP A 29 4.13 -11.02 -6.44
C ASP A 29 3.26 -9.85 -6.90
N ASP A 30 2.10 -9.65 -6.27
CA ASP A 30 1.10 -8.65 -6.64
C ASP A 30 1.30 -7.27 -5.99
N VAL A 31 2.50 -6.99 -5.51
CA VAL A 31 2.84 -5.70 -4.87
C VAL A 31 3.24 -4.69 -5.94
N ALA A 32 2.59 -3.52 -5.93
CA ALA A 32 2.93 -2.43 -6.83
C ALA A 32 4.41 -2.02 -6.63
N PHE A 33 5.10 -1.75 -7.74
CA PHE A 33 6.54 -1.46 -7.76
C PHE A 33 7.43 -2.60 -7.24
N GLY A 34 6.94 -3.83 -7.22
CA GLY A 34 7.73 -5.01 -6.82
C GLY A 34 8.94 -5.24 -7.73
N ASP A 35 8.81 -4.97 -9.03
CA ASP A 35 9.89 -4.99 -10.02
C ASP A 35 11.05 -4.07 -9.64
N VAL A 36 10.77 -2.87 -9.15
CA VAL A 36 11.78 -1.93 -8.66
C VAL A 36 12.55 -2.50 -7.47
N PHE A 37 11.84 -3.15 -6.52
CA PHE A 37 12.48 -3.81 -5.39
C PHE A 37 13.43 -4.92 -5.86
N TRP A 38 13.00 -5.79 -6.77
CA TRP A 38 13.81 -6.91 -7.25
C TRP A 38 15.01 -6.47 -8.06
N ASP A 39 14.92 -5.38 -8.84
CA ASP A 39 16.07 -4.76 -9.51
C ASP A 39 17.12 -4.28 -8.50
N TYR A 40 16.72 -3.64 -7.41
CA TYR A 40 17.63 -3.26 -6.34
C TYR A 40 18.19 -4.46 -5.58
N ALA A 41 17.39 -5.48 -5.32
CA ALA A 41 17.82 -6.72 -4.67
C ALA A 41 18.93 -7.41 -5.46
N GLU A 42 18.77 -7.52 -6.78
CA GLU A 42 19.78 -8.08 -7.68
C GLU A 42 21.09 -7.31 -7.62
N ARG A 43 21.02 -5.99 -7.65
CA ARG A 43 22.21 -5.12 -7.59
C ARG A 43 22.86 -5.03 -6.22
N SER A 44 22.15 -5.36 -5.15
CA SER A 44 22.65 -5.28 -3.77
C SER A 44 23.67 -6.36 -3.39
N GLY A 45 23.67 -7.50 -4.11
CA GLY A 45 24.43 -8.69 -3.76
C GLY A 45 23.78 -9.58 -2.71
N TYR A 46 22.57 -9.27 -2.23
CA TYR A 46 21.82 -10.03 -1.21
C TYR A 46 20.61 -10.77 -1.79
N LEU A 47 20.62 -11.03 -3.10
CA LEU A 47 19.46 -11.62 -3.78
C LEU A 47 19.12 -13.01 -3.22
N GLU A 48 20.12 -13.84 -2.95
CA GLU A 48 19.90 -15.19 -2.46
C GLU A 48 19.32 -15.20 -1.05
N GLU A 49 19.81 -14.36 -0.16
CA GLU A 49 19.28 -14.23 1.20
C GLU A 49 17.82 -13.74 1.18
N ILE A 50 17.47 -12.84 0.24
CA ILE A 50 16.10 -12.37 0.07
C ILE A 50 15.20 -13.48 -0.47
N ARG A 51 15.71 -14.31 -1.39
CA ARG A 51 14.99 -15.49 -1.89
C ARG A 51 14.73 -16.53 -0.81
N GLU A 52 15.71 -16.80 0.05
CA GLU A 52 15.52 -17.69 1.20
C GLU A 52 14.41 -17.20 2.13
N VAL A 53 14.35 -15.90 2.40
CA VAL A 53 13.25 -15.30 3.18
C VAL A 53 11.89 -15.52 2.49
N ARG A 54 11.85 -15.39 1.16
CA ARG A 54 10.63 -15.61 0.37
C ARG A 54 10.20 -17.09 0.40
N GLU A 55 11.12 -18.01 0.23
CA GLU A 55 10.84 -19.45 0.26
C GLU A 55 10.35 -19.93 1.63
N GLY A 56 10.82 -19.28 2.71
CA GLY A 56 10.32 -19.51 4.07
C GLY A 56 8.89 -18.98 4.32
N TYR A 57 8.30 -18.21 3.40
CA TYR A 57 6.98 -17.66 3.55
C TYR A 57 5.91 -18.64 3.06
N THR A 58 5.19 -19.23 3.98
CA THR A 58 4.24 -20.32 3.70
C THR A 58 3.00 -19.86 2.95
N GLU A 59 2.33 -20.78 2.22
CA GLU A 59 1.05 -20.50 1.54
C GLU A 59 -0.02 -19.97 2.50
N TRP A 60 -0.05 -20.47 3.74
CA TRP A 60 -0.95 -19.96 4.77
C TRP A 60 -0.68 -18.49 5.10
N GLN A 61 0.59 -18.10 5.23
CA GLN A 61 0.98 -16.70 5.47
C GLN A 61 0.61 -15.81 4.29
N VAL A 62 0.78 -16.29 3.05
CA VAL A 62 0.36 -15.57 1.84
C VAL A 62 -1.15 -15.35 1.83
N ALA A 63 -1.94 -16.39 2.12
CA ALA A 63 -3.40 -16.30 2.14
C ALA A 63 -3.88 -15.33 3.23
N ARG A 64 -3.31 -15.41 4.43
CA ARG A 64 -3.63 -14.51 5.53
C ARG A 64 -3.28 -13.06 5.21
N SER A 65 -2.11 -12.80 4.65
CA SER A 65 -1.66 -11.48 4.23
C SER A 65 -2.62 -10.88 3.17
N ALA A 66 -3.08 -11.67 2.22
CA ALA A 66 -4.05 -11.24 1.22
C ALA A 66 -5.40 -10.85 1.84
N GLU A 67 -5.87 -11.62 2.82
CA GLU A 67 -7.11 -11.33 3.56
C GLU A 67 -6.98 -10.02 4.38
N GLU A 68 -5.90 -9.87 5.14
CA GLU A 68 -5.62 -8.66 5.93
C GLU A 68 -5.49 -7.42 5.03
N THR A 69 -4.83 -7.54 3.87
CA THR A 69 -4.72 -6.48 2.87
C THR A 69 -6.10 -6.05 2.36
N THR A 70 -6.95 -7.00 2.02
CA THR A 70 -8.32 -6.74 1.58
C THR A 70 -9.13 -5.99 2.64
N HIS A 71 -8.99 -6.40 3.90
CA HIS A 71 -9.64 -5.75 5.04
C HIS A 71 -9.16 -4.31 5.23
N LEU A 72 -7.84 -4.07 5.16
CA LEU A 72 -7.24 -2.74 5.30
C LEU A 72 -7.69 -1.79 4.17
N ILE A 73 -7.75 -2.27 2.94
CA ILE A 73 -8.25 -1.49 1.79
C ILE A 73 -9.73 -1.11 2.01
N ALA A 74 -10.55 -2.06 2.47
CA ALA A 74 -11.96 -1.80 2.75
C ALA A 74 -12.15 -0.77 3.87
N MET A 75 -11.33 -0.83 4.93
CA MET A 75 -11.32 0.16 6.01
C MET A 75 -10.91 1.55 5.50
N GLY A 76 -9.87 1.63 4.70
CA GLY A 76 -9.41 2.89 4.10
C GLY A 76 -10.49 3.54 3.24
N LYS A 77 -11.20 2.78 2.41
CA LYS A 77 -12.34 3.25 1.62
C LYS A 77 -13.48 3.77 2.49
N ARG A 78 -13.80 3.09 3.62
CA ARG A 78 -14.81 3.57 4.57
C ARG A 78 -14.42 4.90 5.21
N GLN A 79 -13.16 5.04 5.62
CA GLN A 79 -12.66 6.29 6.23
C GLN A 79 -12.67 7.45 5.23
N ALA A 80 -12.28 7.21 3.99
CA ALA A 80 -12.32 8.21 2.93
C ALA A 80 -13.76 8.71 2.68
N ARG A 81 -14.74 7.80 2.61
CA ARG A 81 -16.17 8.15 2.49
C ARG A 81 -16.68 8.98 3.67
N LYS A 82 -16.32 8.62 4.91
CA LYS A 82 -16.69 9.38 6.11
C LYS A 82 -16.08 10.80 6.09
N ARG A 83 -14.81 10.94 5.68
CA ARG A 83 -14.15 12.24 5.54
C ARG A 83 -14.87 13.11 4.52
N THR A 84 -15.19 12.56 3.36
CA THR A 84 -15.92 13.29 2.30
C THR A 84 -17.30 13.71 2.77
N ALA A 85 -18.08 12.84 3.42
CA ALA A 85 -19.39 13.16 3.98
C ALA A 85 -19.29 14.28 5.03
N ASN A 86 -18.32 14.20 5.94
CA ASN A 86 -18.10 15.25 6.97
C ASN A 86 -17.68 16.59 6.35
N MET A 87 -16.87 16.58 5.29
CA MET A 87 -16.52 17.81 4.56
C MET A 87 -17.74 18.43 3.90
N LEU A 88 -18.60 17.65 3.27
CA LEU A 88 -19.82 18.14 2.64
C LEU A 88 -20.80 18.73 3.67
N ILE A 89 -20.94 18.10 4.83
CA ILE A 89 -21.77 18.62 5.93
C ILE A 89 -21.20 19.95 6.43
N ARG A 90 -19.90 20.05 6.69
CA ARG A 90 -19.24 21.29 7.12
C ARG A 90 -19.39 22.40 6.09
N TRP A 91 -19.29 22.07 4.81
CA TRP A 91 -19.46 23.04 3.74
C TRP A 91 -20.90 23.55 3.65
N LYS A 92 -21.90 22.68 3.79
CA LYS A 92 -23.31 23.04 3.85
C LYS A 92 -23.62 23.97 5.04
N ILE A 93 -23.11 23.63 6.22
CA ILE A 93 -23.26 24.43 7.43
C ILE A 93 -22.66 25.82 7.23
N ARG A 94 -21.47 25.96 6.68
CA ARG A 94 -20.84 27.25 6.39
C ARG A 94 -21.66 28.09 5.43
N ARG A 95 -22.28 27.48 4.43
CA ARG A 95 -23.16 28.20 3.48
C ARG A 95 -24.43 28.75 4.13
N VAL A 96 -24.98 28.04 5.11
CA VAL A 96 -26.17 28.46 5.85
C VAL A 96 -25.86 29.58 6.84
N VAL A 97 -24.68 29.55 7.46
CA VAL A 97 -24.27 30.55 8.47
C VAL A 97 -23.78 31.88 7.83
N ASN A 98 -23.32 31.84 6.58
CA ASN A 98 -22.84 33.03 5.86
C ASN A 98 -23.93 33.70 4.96
N VAL A 99 -25.15 33.31 5.11
CA VAL A 99 -26.33 33.98 4.56
C VAL A 99 -26.94 34.84 5.65
#